data_5c079b159cec878137648843e95b27d8
#
_entry.id   5c079b159cec878137648843e95b27d8
#
_cell.length_a   1.000
_cell.length_b   1.000
_cell.length_c   1.000
_cell.angle_alpha   90.00
_cell.angle_beta   90.00
_cell.angle_gamma   90.00
#
_symmetry.space_group_name_H-M   'P 1'
#
loop_
_entity.id
_entity.type
_entity.pdbx_description
1 polymer ?
#
loop_
_entity_poly.entity_id
_entity_poly.type
_entity_poly.pdbx_seq_one_letter_code
_entity_poly.pdbx_strand_id
1 'polypeptide(L)'
;MTISPRIRKKLTTRQFAQALGVSESSVKRWIDDGTIDADRTAGGHRRIPMASAVRFMRLNRMSPQHPEVLALTAAPSLGSVDVHAADEFYEAFVADDAVRVRAIMTGRYMSGADIASIGDGLVRPALVRLGELWKHDPQGLLVEHRAIETCIRALTELMAWLPAIPPGAPTSVTAAGPDDPYLLSPMLASMVLQEQGIQAHNLGPSTPLETIELATVRYGAIMCSVSVGTVQARHCHAAWIRLADRLGANQIRLIVGGRGVGSLPNEFLSRARVCGSMIELGSYAAGVVGGVSSARE
;
A
#
# COMPACT_ATOMS: atom_id res chain seq x y z
N MET A 1 12.54 18.26 9.72
CA MET A 1 12.71 18.37 8.25
C MET A 1 11.30 18.32 7.65
N THR A 2 10.74 19.45 7.29
CA THR A 2 9.36 19.58 6.81
C THR A 2 9.29 19.00 5.40
N ILE A 3 8.67 17.82 5.24
CA ILE A 3 8.36 17.27 3.92
C ILE A 3 7.33 18.20 3.32
N SER A 4 7.76 19.04 2.39
CA SER A 4 6.86 19.86 1.58
C SER A 4 5.88 18.92 0.86
N PRO A 5 4.56 19.04 1.05
CA PRO A 5 3.61 18.21 0.33
C PRO A 5 3.78 18.55 -1.16
N ARG A 6 4.38 17.63 -1.94
CA ARG A 6 4.30 17.74 -3.40
C ARG A 6 2.83 17.73 -3.75
N ILE A 7 2.34 18.91 -4.11
CA ILE A 7 0.98 19.19 -4.54
C ILE A 7 0.53 18.06 -5.47
N ARG A 8 -0.58 17.41 -5.11
CA ARG A 8 -1.23 16.39 -5.93
C ARG A 8 -1.30 16.90 -7.35
N LYS A 9 -0.52 16.33 -8.26
CA LYS A 9 -0.43 16.80 -9.63
C LYS A 9 -1.76 16.52 -10.33
N LYS A 10 -2.51 17.58 -10.63
CA LYS A 10 -3.72 17.50 -11.44
C LYS A 10 -3.34 17.71 -12.89
N LEU A 11 -3.88 16.92 -13.78
CA LEU A 11 -3.66 17.01 -15.22
C LEU A 11 -4.72 17.93 -15.85
N THR A 12 -4.34 18.62 -16.92
CA THR A 12 -5.31 19.22 -17.84
C THR A 12 -5.90 18.15 -18.76
N THR A 13 -7.06 18.40 -19.36
CA THR A 13 -7.63 17.51 -20.39
C THR A 13 -6.66 17.28 -21.54
N ARG A 14 -5.93 18.32 -21.97
CA ARG A 14 -4.91 18.24 -23.01
C ARG A 14 -3.72 17.38 -22.62
N GLN A 15 -3.21 17.51 -21.39
CA GLN A 15 -2.11 16.66 -20.91
C GLN A 15 -2.52 15.20 -20.84
N PHE A 16 -3.72 14.90 -20.35
CA PHE A 16 -4.19 13.53 -20.26
C PHE A 16 -4.46 12.93 -21.64
N ALA A 17 -5.04 13.72 -22.56
CA ALA A 17 -5.22 13.32 -23.96
C ALA A 17 -3.87 12.99 -24.63
N GLN A 18 -2.88 13.85 -24.45
CA GLN A 18 -1.53 13.63 -24.94
C GLN A 18 -0.92 12.36 -24.36
N ALA A 19 -1.03 12.17 -23.04
CA ALA A 19 -0.49 10.98 -22.36
C ALA A 19 -1.06 9.68 -22.94
N LEU A 20 -2.34 9.66 -23.32
CA LEU A 20 -3.01 8.49 -23.86
C LEU A 20 -2.94 8.38 -25.41
N GLY A 21 -2.45 9.39 -26.11
CA GLY A 21 -2.49 9.42 -27.57
C GLY A 21 -3.90 9.55 -28.16
N VAL A 22 -4.82 10.21 -27.45
CA VAL A 22 -6.21 10.40 -27.86
C VAL A 22 -6.55 11.88 -28.06
N SER A 23 -7.73 12.18 -28.63
CA SER A 23 -8.17 13.56 -28.77
C SER A 23 -8.59 14.18 -27.43
N GLU A 24 -8.38 15.49 -27.25
CA GLU A 24 -8.86 16.20 -26.08
C GLU A 24 -10.40 16.17 -25.95
N SER A 25 -11.11 16.11 -27.07
CA SER A 25 -12.57 15.96 -27.10
C SER A 25 -13.03 14.63 -26.52
N SER A 26 -12.28 13.52 -26.71
CA SER A 26 -12.56 12.25 -26.09
C SER A 26 -12.46 12.33 -24.56
N VAL A 27 -11.39 12.96 -24.06
CA VAL A 27 -11.21 13.16 -22.62
C VAL A 27 -12.31 14.03 -22.03
N LYS A 28 -12.70 15.10 -22.71
CA LYS A 28 -13.81 15.98 -22.27
C LYS A 28 -15.12 15.20 -22.18
N ARG A 29 -15.41 14.36 -23.18
CA ARG A 29 -16.60 13.50 -23.18
C ARG A 29 -16.59 12.54 -22.00
N TRP A 30 -15.47 11.85 -21.73
CA TRP A 30 -15.34 10.91 -20.60
C TRP A 30 -15.51 11.59 -19.23
N ILE A 31 -15.19 12.88 -19.12
CA ILE A 31 -15.45 13.66 -17.92
C ILE A 31 -16.93 14.04 -17.86
N ASP A 32 -17.53 14.42 -18.97
CA ASP A 32 -18.93 14.89 -19.02
C ASP A 32 -19.93 13.74 -18.81
N ASP A 33 -19.57 12.52 -19.21
CA ASP A 33 -20.36 11.29 -18.94
C ASP A 33 -20.05 10.64 -17.59
N GLY A 34 -19.15 11.23 -16.79
CA GLY A 34 -18.80 10.74 -15.46
C GLY A 34 -17.85 9.54 -15.41
N THR A 35 -17.29 9.13 -16.57
CA THR A 35 -16.32 8.02 -16.63
C THR A 35 -14.98 8.42 -15.99
N ILE A 36 -14.63 9.70 -16.01
CA ILE A 36 -13.45 10.27 -15.36
C ILE A 36 -13.86 11.37 -14.38
N ASP A 37 -13.51 11.18 -13.11
CA ASP A 37 -13.68 12.24 -12.11
C ASP A 37 -12.71 13.40 -12.38
N ALA A 38 -13.23 14.61 -12.46
CA ALA A 38 -12.43 15.82 -12.65
C ALA A 38 -12.98 16.99 -11.82
N ASP A 39 -12.06 17.75 -11.24
CA ASP A 39 -12.39 19.00 -10.56
C ASP A 39 -12.56 20.13 -11.59
N ARG A 40 -13.33 21.15 -11.23
CA ARG A 40 -13.42 22.41 -11.97
C ARG A 40 -12.72 23.52 -11.20
N THR A 41 -11.87 24.29 -11.88
CA THR A 41 -11.32 25.52 -11.30
C THR A 41 -12.38 26.62 -11.29
N ALA A 42 -12.15 27.71 -10.56
CA ALA A 42 -13.04 28.89 -10.56
C ALA A 42 -13.29 29.44 -11.97
N GLY A 43 -12.33 29.30 -12.91
CA GLY A 43 -12.49 29.66 -14.31
C GLY A 43 -13.11 28.57 -15.19
N GLY A 44 -13.71 27.52 -14.61
CA GLY A 44 -14.41 26.45 -15.33
C GLY A 44 -13.52 25.39 -15.99
N HIS A 45 -12.19 25.50 -15.87
CA HIS A 45 -11.26 24.53 -16.47
C HIS A 45 -11.28 23.21 -15.72
N ARG A 46 -11.39 22.10 -16.47
CA ARG A 46 -11.32 20.74 -15.94
C ARG A 46 -9.90 20.39 -15.50
N ARG A 47 -9.78 19.78 -14.31
CA ARG A 47 -8.52 19.28 -13.75
C ARG A 47 -8.72 17.85 -13.30
N ILE A 48 -7.98 16.92 -13.88
CA ILE A 48 -8.08 15.49 -13.60
C ILE A 48 -7.07 15.15 -12.50
N PRO A 49 -7.49 14.70 -11.30
CA PRO A 49 -6.58 14.17 -10.29
C PRO A 49 -5.79 12.99 -10.86
N MET A 50 -4.51 12.84 -10.47
CA MET A 50 -3.68 11.72 -10.93
C MET A 50 -4.32 10.37 -10.59
N ALA A 51 -4.91 10.23 -9.40
CA ALA A 51 -5.62 9.02 -9.00
C ALA A 51 -6.78 8.66 -9.96
N SER A 52 -7.57 9.66 -10.38
CA SER A 52 -8.66 9.46 -11.36
C SER A 52 -8.12 9.05 -12.73
N ALA A 53 -7.03 9.68 -13.18
CA ALA A 53 -6.35 9.31 -14.41
C ALA A 53 -5.84 7.87 -14.40
N VAL A 54 -5.16 7.48 -13.32
CA VAL A 54 -4.64 6.12 -13.12
C VAL A 54 -5.78 5.10 -13.05
N ARG A 55 -6.83 5.39 -12.26
CA ARG A 55 -8.01 4.54 -12.16
C ARG A 55 -8.65 4.30 -13.53
N PHE A 56 -8.85 5.36 -14.31
CA PHE A 56 -9.41 5.27 -15.65
C PHE A 56 -8.56 4.37 -16.56
N MET A 57 -7.24 4.59 -16.59
CA MET A 57 -6.33 3.77 -17.40
C MET A 57 -6.37 2.30 -17.01
N ARG A 58 -6.36 1.98 -15.72
CA ARG A 58 -6.43 0.60 -15.21
C ARG A 58 -7.75 -0.07 -15.59
N LEU A 59 -8.89 0.58 -15.35
CA LEU A 59 -10.22 0.03 -15.65
C LEU A 59 -10.43 -0.23 -17.14
N ASN A 60 -9.88 0.64 -17.97
CA ASN A 60 -10.00 0.53 -19.44
C ASN A 60 -8.82 -0.19 -20.10
N ARG A 61 -7.87 -0.73 -19.30
CA ARG A 61 -6.65 -1.40 -19.78
C ARG A 61 -5.87 -0.56 -20.78
N MET A 62 -5.81 0.74 -20.54
CA MET A 62 -5.10 1.70 -21.39
C MET A 62 -3.73 1.99 -20.82
N SER A 63 -2.69 1.76 -21.64
CA SER A 63 -1.32 2.17 -21.31
C SER A 63 -1.04 3.56 -21.84
N PRO A 64 -0.33 4.42 -21.10
CA PRO A 64 0.04 5.74 -21.62
C PRO A 64 1.04 5.59 -22.77
N GLN A 65 0.78 6.24 -23.91
CA GLN A 65 1.70 6.33 -25.03
C GLN A 65 2.84 7.32 -24.75
N HIS A 66 2.56 8.33 -23.92
CA HIS A 66 3.50 9.36 -23.49
C HIS A 66 3.58 9.40 -21.95
N PRO A 67 4.23 8.40 -21.31
CA PRO A 67 4.30 8.31 -19.85
C PRO A 67 5.02 9.50 -19.21
N GLU A 68 5.95 10.14 -19.93
CA GLU A 68 6.68 11.33 -19.47
C GLU A 68 5.74 12.52 -19.17
N VAL A 69 4.61 12.63 -19.86
CA VAL A 69 3.59 13.67 -19.61
C VAL A 69 2.96 13.51 -18.23
N LEU A 70 2.84 12.26 -17.76
CA LEU A 70 2.37 11.92 -16.43
C LEU A 70 3.48 12.00 -15.37
N ALA A 71 4.70 12.41 -15.77
CA ALA A 71 5.92 12.31 -14.98
C ALA A 71 6.22 10.85 -14.53
N LEU A 72 5.80 9.90 -15.34
CA LEU A 72 6.20 8.50 -15.22
C LEU A 72 7.50 8.33 -16.01
N THR A 73 8.43 7.62 -15.42
CA THR A 73 9.58 7.09 -16.16
C THR A 73 9.03 6.01 -17.09
N ALA A 74 9.50 5.95 -18.33
CA ALA A 74 9.11 4.87 -19.24
C ALA A 74 9.35 3.54 -18.52
N ALA A 75 8.27 2.83 -18.21
CA ALA A 75 8.40 1.49 -17.69
C ALA A 75 8.99 0.60 -18.78
N PRO A 76 9.88 -0.34 -18.47
CA PRO A 76 10.26 -1.38 -19.42
C PRO A 76 8.98 -2.05 -19.94
N SER A 77 8.95 -2.38 -21.22
CA SER A 77 7.81 -2.93 -21.95
C SER A 77 7.10 -4.02 -21.16
N LEU A 78 5.83 -3.82 -20.89
CA LEU A 78 4.97 -4.70 -20.11
C LEU A 78 4.65 -5.98 -20.88
N GLY A 79 5.58 -6.90 -20.89
CA GLY A 79 5.34 -8.27 -21.33
C GLY A 79 5.31 -9.21 -20.14
N SER A 80 4.23 -9.93 -19.98
CA SER A 80 4.03 -11.12 -19.12
C SER A 80 4.30 -10.97 -17.61
N VAL A 81 3.64 -11.82 -16.80
CA VAL A 81 3.94 -12.06 -15.37
C VAL A 81 5.39 -12.54 -15.28
N ASP A 82 6.30 -11.61 -15.01
CA ASP A 82 7.69 -11.79 -15.34
C ASP A 82 8.46 -12.18 -14.09
N VAL A 83 8.95 -13.42 -14.10
CA VAL A 83 9.95 -13.93 -13.13
C VAL A 83 11.13 -12.95 -13.08
N HIS A 84 11.47 -12.30 -14.19
CA HIS A 84 12.55 -11.31 -14.29
C HIS A 84 12.27 -9.99 -13.57
N ALA A 85 11.01 -9.58 -13.39
CA ALA A 85 10.73 -8.30 -12.74
C ALA A 85 11.11 -8.25 -11.26
N ALA A 86 11.06 -9.37 -10.56
CA ALA A 86 11.54 -9.46 -9.17
C ALA A 86 13.07 -9.32 -9.12
N ASP A 87 13.77 -9.90 -10.10
CA ASP A 87 15.23 -9.78 -10.22
C ASP A 87 15.64 -8.38 -10.61
N GLU A 88 15.00 -7.78 -11.62
CA GLU A 88 15.23 -6.38 -11.99
C GLU A 88 14.97 -5.40 -10.85
N PHE A 89 13.90 -5.64 -10.08
CA PHE A 89 13.60 -4.84 -8.91
C PHE A 89 14.68 -4.96 -7.85
N TYR A 90 15.12 -6.19 -7.57
CA TYR A 90 16.20 -6.43 -6.62
C TYR A 90 17.53 -5.78 -7.05
N GLU A 91 17.90 -5.89 -8.33
CA GLU A 91 19.11 -5.22 -8.86
C GLU A 91 19.04 -3.69 -8.70
N ALA A 92 17.90 -3.09 -9.07
CA ALA A 92 17.67 -1.65 -8.88
C ALA A 92 17.71 -1.25 -7.40
N PHE A 93 17.21 -2.12 -6.54
CA PHE A 93 17.16 -1.95 -5.09
C PHE A 93 18.58 -1.93 -4.49
N VAL A 94 19.41 -2.89 -4.85
CA VAL A 94 20.82 -2.97 -4.42
C VAL A 94 21.67 -1.83 -4.99
N ALA A 95 21.39 -1.44 -6.24
CA ALA A 95 22.10 -0.34 -6.90
C ALA A 95 21.68 1.07 -6.41
N ASP A 96 20.72 1.17 -5.47
CA ASP A 96 20.13 2.46 -5.03
C ASP A 96 19.57 3.28 -6.21
N ASP A 97 19.10 2.61 -7.27
CA ASP A 97 18.49 3.25 -8.42
C ASP A 97 17.01 3.57 -8.15
N ALA A 98 16.78 4.67 -7.43
CA ALA A 98 15.45 5.12 -7.06
C ALA A 98 14.53 5.39 -8.27
N VAL A 99 15.10 5.74 -9.43
CA VAL A 99 14.32 5.99 -10.64
C VAL A 99 13.81 4.67 -11.20
N ARG A 100 14.64 3.65 -11.27
CA ARG A 100 14.28 2.31 -11.76
C ARG A 100 13.33 1.60 -10.80
N VAL A 101 13.58 1.63 -9.48
CA VAL A 101 12.67 1.10 -8.45
C VAL A 101 11.26 1.69 -8.61
N ARG A 102 11.17 3.00 -8.70
CA ARG A 102 9.90 3.71 -8.92
C ARG A 102 9.24 3.29 -10.23
N ALA A 103 9.99 3.24 -11.33
CA ALA A 103 9.48 2.89 -12.65
C ALA A 103 8.88 1.47 -12.66
N ILE A 104 9.55 0.50 -12.05
CA ILE A 104 9.06 -0.89 -11.95
C ILE A 104 7.76 -0.94 -11.14
N MET A 105 7.72 -0.33 -9.94
CA MET A 105 6.52 -0.35 -9.09
C MET A 105 5.33 0.33 -9.74
N THR A 106 5.53 1.54 -10.28
CA THR A 106 4.46 2.30 -10.95
C THR A 106 4.01 1.63 -12.24
N GLY A 107 4.92 1.06 -13.01
CA GLY A 107 4.62 0.29 -14.20
C GLY A 107 3.75 -0.94 -13.88
N ARG A 108 4.10 -1.71 -12.85
CA ARG A 108 3.31 -2.84 -12.39
C ARG A 108 1.91 -2.42 -11.94
N TYR A 109 1.81 -1.36 -11.16
CA TYR A 109 0.53 -0.83 -10.73
C TYR A 109 -0.33 -0.39 -11.92
N MET A 110 0.24 0.32 -12.87
CA MET A 110 -0.44 0.76 -14.10
C MET A 110 -0.92 -0.41 -14.96
N SER A 111 -0.18 -1.53 -14.98
CA SER A 111 -0.53 -2.75 -15.73
C SER A 111 -1.61 -3.59 -15.06
N GLY A 112 -2.15 -3.14 -13.94
CA GLY A 112 -3.26 -3.80 -13.25
C GLY A 112 -2.88 -4.60 -12.02
N ALA A 113 -1.59 -4.72 -11.66
CA ALA A 113 -1.21 -5.30 -10.38
C ALA A 113 -1.78 -4.45 -9.23
N ASP A 114 -2.26 -5.10 -8.18
CA ASP A 114 -2.65 -4.45 -6.93
C ASP A 114 -1.44 -4.26 -6.00
N ILE A 115 -1.63 -3.49 -4.94
CA ILE A 115 -0.57 -3.24 -3.94
C ILE A 115 -0.14 -4.54 -3.25
N ALA A 116 -1.07 -5.47 -3.03
CA ALA A 116 -0.75 -6.75 -2.41
C ALA A 116 0.22 -7.56 -3.27
N SER A 117 -0.03 -7.66 -4.58
CA SER A 117 0.85 -8.32 -5.54
C SER A 117 2.22 -7.65 -5.67
N ILE A 118 2.27 -6.31 -5.62
CA ILE A 118 3.53 -5.55 -5.59
C ILE A 118 4.30 -5.84 -4.30
N GLY A 119 3.62 -5.85 -3.16
CA GLY A 119 4.20 -6.16 -1.86
C GLY A 119 4.80 -7.57 -1.81
N ASP A 120 4.02 -8.57 -2.18
CA ASP A 120 4.42 -9.98 -2.10
C ASP A 120 5.36 -10.40 -3.25
N GLY A 121 5.18 -9.85 -4.46
CA GLY A 121 5.95 -10.23 -5.65
C GLY A 121 7.24 -9.46 -5.88
N LEU A 122 7.36 -8.23 -5.40
CA LEU A 122 8.57 -7.40 -5.59
C LEU A 122 9.25 -7.06 -4.26
N VAL A 123 8.52 -6.39 -3.35
CA VAL A 123 9.12 -5.81 -2.14
C VAL A 123 9.62 -6.89 -1.18
N ARG A 124 8.76 -7.86 -0.86
CA ARG A 124 9.09 -8.93 0.09
C ARG A 124 10.27 -9.80 -0.38
N PRO A 125 10.30 -10.32 -1.63
CA PRO A 125 11.44 -11.09 -2.11
C PRO A 125 12.74 -10.31 -2.10
N ALA A 126 12.71 -9.03 -2.51
CA ALA A 126 13.89 -8.17 -2.50
C ALA A 126 14.43 -7.95 -1.07
N LEU A 127 13.55 -7.70 -0.09
CA LEU A 127 13.94 -7.54 1.31
C LEU A 127 14.50 -8.83 1.92
N VAL A 128 13.95 -9.99 1.56
CA VAL A 128 14.48 -11.28 2.01
C VAL A 128 15.89 -11.51 1.48
N ARG A 129 16.11 -11.28 0.17
CA ARG A 129 17.44 -11.41 -0.46
C ARG A 129 18.43 -10.40 0.14
N LEU A 130 18.00 -9.18 0.37
CA LEU A 130 18.82 -8.13 0.96
C LEU A 130 19.25 -8.48 2.39
N GLY A 131 18.32 -9.03 3.19
CA GLY A 131 18.61 -9.49 4.55
C GLY A 131 19.61 -10.67 4.61
N GLU A 132 19.78 -11.43 3.52
CA GLU A 132 20.85 -12.44 3.43
C GLU A 132 22.22 -11.83 3.10
N LEU A 133 22.25 -10.75 2.31
CA LEU A 133 23.51 -10.09 1.92
C LEU A 133 24.29 -9.58 3.12
N TRP A 134 23.64 -8.88 4.05
CA TRP A 134 24.36 -8.24 5.16
C TRP A 134 24.81 -9.21 6.27
N LYS A 135 24.36 -10.46 6.25
CA LYS A 135 24.96 -11.49 7.10
C LYS A 135 26.45 -11.73 6.77
N HIS A 136 26.88 -11.35 5.58
CA HIS A 136 28.20 -11.64 5.03
C HIS A 136 29.01 -10.39 4.67
N ASP A 137 28.41 -9.19 4.65
CA ASP A 137 29.05 -7.93 4.29
C ASP A 137 28.61 -6.79 5.24
N PRO A 138 29.58 -6.15 5.96
CA PRO A 138 29.30 -4.99 6.80
C PRO A 138 28.66 -3.81 6.06
N GLN A 139 28.89 -3.66 4.75
CA GLN A 139 28.26 -2.64 3.93
C GLN A 139 26.81 -2.97 3.60
N GLY A 140 26.39 -4.22 3.76
CA GLY A 140 25.02 -4.67 3.48
C GLY A 140 23.97 -3.91 4.27
N LEU A 141 24.26 -3.53 5.52
CA LEU A 141 23.36 -2.72 6.33
C LEU A 141 23.11 -1.32 5.73
N LEU A 142 24.15 -0.69 5.16
CA LEU A 142 23.99 0.59 4.45
C LEU A 142 23.10 0.42 3.22
N VAL A 143 23.33 -0.64 2.44
CA VAL A 143 22.53 -0.96 1.26
C VAL A 143 21.07 -1.21 1.66
N GLU A 144 20.80 -1.97 2.73
CA GLU A 144 19.45 -2.22 3.25
C GLU A 144 18.74 -0.91 3.61
N HIS A 145 19.37 -0.03 4.38
CA HIS A 145 18.78 1.25 4.78
C HIS A 145 18.43 2.13 3.58
N ARG A 146 19.33 2.20 2.59
CA ARG A 146 19.12 2.96 1.36
C ARG A 146 17.97 2.39 0.53
N ALA A 147 17.95 1.09 0.36
CA ALA A 147 16.92 0.37 -0.37
C ALA A 147 15.53 0.55 0.28
N ILE A 148 15.44 0.41 1.60
CA ILE A 148 14.19 0.63 2.35
C ILE A 148 13.68 2.05 2.15
N GLU A 149 14.55 3.05 2.24
CA GLU A 149 14.18 4.45 2.07
C GLU A 149 13.68 4.73 0.64
N THR A 150 14.36 4.18 -0.36
CA THR A 150 13.95 4.25 -1.77
C THR A 150 12.58 3.60 -2.00
N CYS A 151 12.33 2.44 -1.37
CA CYS A 151 11.04 1.76 -1.42
C CYS A 151 9.92 2.60 -0.78
N ILE A 152 10.15 3.17 0.39
CA ILE A 152 9.19 4.04 1.08
C ILE A 152 8.80 5.23 0.20
N ARG A 153 9.77 5.85 -0.49
CA ARG A 153 9.48 6.95 -1.41
C ARG A 153 8.61 6.52 -2.57
N ALA A 154 8.92 5.39 -3.20
CA ALA A 154 8.13 4.87 -4.31
C ALA A 154 6.70 4.50 -3.88
N LEU A 155 6.53 3.85 -2.72
CA LEU A 155 5.22 3.54 -2.15
C LEU A 155 4.43 4.80 -1.78
N THR A 156 5.10 5.84 -1.27
CA THR A 156 4.44 7.12 -0.96
C THR A 156 3.89 7.79 -2.22
N GLU A 157 4.57 7.67 -3.35
CA GLU A 157 4.04 8.14 -4.63
C GLU A 157 2.84 7.31 -5.11
N LEU A 158 2.93 5.98 -5.00
CA LEU A 158 1.81 5.08 -5.33
C LEU A 158 0.58 5.32 -4.45
N MET A 159 0.78 5.62 -3.17
CA MET A 159 -0.31 5.94 -2.24
C MET A 159 -1.18 7.11 -2.75
N ALA A 160 -0.58 8.09 -3.44
CA ALA A 160 -1.33 9.20 -4.03
C ALA A 160 -2.19 8.79 -5.24
N TRP A 161 -2.01 7.56 -5.76
CA TRP A 161 -2.76 7.01 -6.88
C TRP A 161 -3.85 6.03 -6.46
N LEU A 162 -3.87 5.65 -5.18
CA LEU A 162 -4.90 4.77 -4.65
C LEU A 162 -6.28 5.41 -4.75
N PRO A 163 -7.35 4.61 -4.83
CA PRO A 163 -8.70 5.11 -4.82
C PRO A 163 -8.96 6.00 -3.61
N ALA A 164 -9.71 7.08 -3.83
CA ALA A 164 -10.18 7.91 -2.73
C ALA A 164 -11.16 7.09 -1.88
N ILE A 165 -11.02 7.22 -0.58
CA ILE A 165 -11.93 6.56 0.37
C ILE A 165 -13.24 7.36 0.44
N PRO A 166 -14.40 6.71 0.21
CA PRO A 166 -15.68 7.38 0.30
C PRO A 166 -16.01 7.78 1.76
N PRO A 167 -16.80 8.84 1.96
CA PRO A 167 -17.31 9.18 3.28
C PRO A 167 -18.09 8.01 3.91
N GLY A 168 -17.85 7.73 5.18
CA GLY A 168 -18.50 6.62 5.90
C GLY A 168 -17.95 5.23 5.60
N ALA A 169 -16.83 5.14 4.89
CA ALA A 169 -16.13 3.87 4.68
C ALA A 169 -15.73 3.22 6.01
N PRO A 170 -15.64 1.88 6.04
CA PRO A 170 -15.10 1.18 7.20
C PRO A 170 -13.69 1.66 7.54
N THR A 171 -13.36 1.67 8.81
CA THR A 171 -12.06 2.12 9.31
C THR A 171 -11.23 0.94 9.81
N SER A 172 -9.93 1.00 9.63
CA SER A 172 -8.96 0.05 10.19
C SER A 172 -7.76 0.77 10.80
N VAL A 173 -7.03 0.06 11.67
CA VAL A 173 -5.74 0.47 12.18
C VAL A 173 -4.68 -0.51 11.69
N THR A 174 -3.53 0.00 11.24
CA THR A 174 -2.34 -0.81 10.93
C THR A 174 -1.17 -0.34 11.76
N ALA A 175 -0.34 -1.26 12.22
CA ALA A 175 0.85 -0.95 13.01
C ALA A 175 1.91 -2.03 12.84
N ALA A 176 3.18 -1.69 13.10
CA ALA A 176 4.15 -2.68 13.52
C ALA A 176 4.16 -2.74 15.05
N GLY A 177 4.18 -3.95 15.60
CA GLY A 177 4.09 -4.19 17.03
C GLY A 177 5.26 -3.61 17.83
N PRO A 178 5.25 -3.77 19.16
CA PRO A 178 6.34 -3.28 20.00
C PRO A 178 7.68 -3.84 19.52
N ASP A 179 8.70 -2.99 19.54
CA ASP A 179 10.09 -3.31 19.14
C ASP A 179 10.28 -3.78 17.69
N ASP A 180 9.25 -3.67 16.85
CA ASP A 180 9.34 -3.89 15.41
C ASP A 180 9.63 -2.56 14.68
N PRO A 181 10.88 -2.30 14.27
CA PRO A 181 11.28 -1.01 13.67
C PRO A 181 10.84 -0.88 12.20
N TYR A 182 10.23 -1.89 11.61
CA TYR A 182 9.96 -1.93 10.18
C TYR A 182 8.70 -1.15 9.80
N LEU A 183 8.87 -0.05 9.04
CA LEU A 183 7.78 0.80 8.56
C LEU A 183 7.05 0.19 7.35
N LEU A 184 7.75 -0.57 6.50
CA LEU A 184 7.19 -1.03 5.22
C LEU A 184 5.98 -1.94 5.38
N SER A 185 5.98 -2.85 6.37
CA SER A 185 4.88 -3.80 6.57
C SER A 185 3.56 -3.11 6.91
N PRO A 186 3.46 -2.23 7.93
CA PRO A 186 2.20 -1.55 8.22
C PRO A 186 1.82 -0.53 7.13
N MET A 187 2.79 0.05 6.42
CA MET A 187 2.53 0.92 5.28
C MET A 187 1.88 0.14 4.12
N LEU A 188 2.44 -0.99 3.71
CA LEU A 188 1.85 -1.86 2.69
C LEU A 188 0.47 -2.35 3.11
N ALA A 189 0.31 -2.80 4.37
CA ALA A 189 -0.99 -3.22 4.89
C ALA A 189 -2.04 -2.10 4.77
N SER A 190 -1.69 -0.86 5.13
CA SER A 190 -2.61 0.28 5.01
C SER A 190 -3.01 0.57 3.56
N MET A 191 -2.07 0.45 2.62
CA MET A 191 -2.32 0.65 1.20
C MET A 191 -3.21 -0.46 0.62
N VAL A 192 -2.97 -1.72 1.00
CA VAL A 192 -3.80 -2.86 0.61
C VAL A 192 -5.23 -2.67 1.11
N LEU A 193 -5.42 -2.29 2.37
CA LEU A 193 -6.74 -2.03 2.94
C LEU A 193 -7.44 -0.85 2.25
N GLN A 194 -6.70 0.19 1.88
CA GLN A 194 -7.24 1.32 1.12
C GLN A 194 -7.73 0.88 -0.28
N GLU A 195 -7.04 -0.01 -0.97
CA GLU A 195 -7.53 -0.57 -2.25
C GLU A 195 -8.85 -1.34 -2.09
N GLN A 196 -9.10 -1.91 -0.90
CA GLN A 196 -10.38 -2.57 -0.57
C GLN A 196 -11.46 -1.60 -0.09
N GLY A 197 -11.24 -0.29 -0.18
CA GLY A 197 -12.20 0.73 0.23
C GLY A 197 -12.27 0.96 1.74
N ILE A 198 -11.24 0.59 2.49
CA ILE A 198 -11.15 0.75 3.94
C ILE A 198 -10.25 1.94 4.27
N GLN A 199 -10.71 2.85 5.12
CA GLN A 199 -9.88 3.94 5.63
C GLN A 199 -8.88 3.39 6.66
N ALA A 200 -7.64 3.20 6.26
CA ALA A 200 -6.60 2.65 7.11
C ALA A 200 -5.79 3.77 7.80
N HIS A 201 -5.72 3.71 9.13
CA HIS A 201 -4.86 4.57 9.96
C HIS A 201 -3.58 3.81 10.29
N ASN A 202 -2.48 4.19 9.65
CA ASN A 202 -1.17 3.59 9.91
C ASN A 202 -0.48 4.31 11.09
N LEU A 203 -0.24 3.58 12.18
CA LEU A 203 0.45 4.08 13.36
C LEU A 203 1.98 4.01 13.24
N GLY A 204 2.48 3.28 12.25
CA GLY A 204 3.91 3.15 12.01
C GLY A 204 4.61 2.03 12.78
N PRO A 205 5.95 2.12 12.89
CA PRO A 205 6.78 1.10 13.54
C PRO A 205 6.75 1.22 15.08
N SER A 206 7.20 0.15 15.74
CA SER A 206 7.42 0.08 17.20
C SER A 206 6.27 0.63 18.04
N THR A 207 5.02 0.32 17.63
CA THR A 207 3.82 0.85 18.30
C THR A 207 3.46 0.01 19.53
N PRO A 208 3.35 0.63 20.74
CA PRO A 208 2.91 -0.06 21.94
C PRO A 208 1.50 -0.64 21.79
N LEU A 209 1.25 -1.83 22.38
CA LEU A 209 -0.06 -2.53 22.27
C LEU A 209 -1.22 -1.68 22.82
N GLU A 210 -0.98 -0.92 23.89
CA GLU A 210 -1.97 -0.01 24.47
C GLU A 210 -2.31 1.15 23.51
N THR A 211 -1.34 1.60 22.74
CA THR A 211 -1.56 2.64 21.69
C THR A 211 -2.36 2.08 20.54
N ILE A 212 -2.09 0.83 20.13
CA ILE A 212 -2.88 0.13 19.09
C ILE A 212 -4.34 -0.01 19.55
N GLU A 213 -4.57 -0.48 20.77
CA GLU A 213 -5.91 -0.58 21.36
C GLU A 213 -6.63 0.77 21.38
N LEU A 214 -5.98 1.80 21.93
CA LEU A 214 -6.56 3.14 21.99
C LEU A 214 -6.94 3.68 20.62
N ALA A 215 -6.08 3.49 19.62
CA ALA A 215 -6.34 3.95 18.26
C ALA A 215 -7.53 3.21 17.63
N THR A 216 -7.64 1.87 17.80
CA THR A 216 -8.76 1.11 17.24
C THR A 216 -10.10 1.57 17.80
N VAL A 217 -10.18 1.83 19.09
CA VAL A 217 -11.39 2.35 19.72
C VAL A 217 -11.68 3.80 19.27
N ARG A 218 -10.65 4.65 19.28
CA ARG A 218 -10.79 6.07 18.91
C ARG A 218 -11.27 6.27 17.48
N TYR A 219 -10.79 5.46 16.55
CA TYR A 219 -11.17 5.56 15.13
C TYR A 219 -12.40 4.73 14.77
N GLY A 220 -13.01 4.01 15.71
CA GLY A 220 -14.13 3.11 15.44
C GLY A 220 -13.74 2.03 14.42
N ALA A 221 -12.53 1.48 14.56
CA ALA A 221 -12.02 0.52 13.60
C ALA A 221 -12.78 -0.80 13.67
N ILE A 222 -13.10 -1.37 12.50
CA ILE A 222 -13.71 -2.72 12.41
C ILE A 222 -12.66 -3.82 12.35
N MET A 223 -11.41 -3.45 12.07
CA MET A 223 -10.27 -4.37 12.04
C MET A 223 -8.97 -3.67 12.43
N CYS A 224 -8.03 -4.46 12.93
CA CYS A 224 -6.68 -4.06 13.31
C CYS A 224 -5.68 -5.04 12.72
N SER A 225 -4.71 -4.55 11.95
CA SER A 225 -3.63 -5.38 11.38
C SER A 225 -2.30 -5.01 12.02
N VAL A 226 -1.64 -5.97 12.66
CA VAL A 226 -0.36 -5.77 13.33
C VAL A 226 0.71 -6.64 12.69
N SER A 227 1.79 -6.01 12.20
CA SER A 227 2.97 -6.74 11.77
C SER A 227 3.88 -7.06 12.96
N VAL A 228 4.46 -8.24 12.95
CA VAL A 228 5.40 -8.73 13.96
C VAL A 228 6.66 -9.20 13.26
N GLY A 229 7.70 -8.36 13.28
CA GLY A 229 8.95 -8.60 12.54
C GLY A 229 10.03 -9.27 13.36
N THR A 230 10.05 -9.07 14.66
CA THR A 230 11.13 -9.47 15.54
C THR A 230 10.69 -10.46 16.64
N VAL A 231 11.65 -11.21 17.17
CA VAL A 231 11.47 -12.27 18.16
C VAL A 231 11.18 -11.72 19.58
N GLN A 232 11.28 -10.40 19.80
CA GLN A 232 11.09 -9.79 21.12
C GLN A 232 9.63 -9.83 21.64
N ALA A 233 8.69 -10.26 20.81
CA ALA A 233 7.32 -10.54 21.22
C ALA A 233 7.19 -11.48 22.43
N ARG A 234 8.22 -12.24 22.77
CA ARG A 234 8.23 -13.19 23.90
C ARG A 234 8.06 -12.52 25.28
N HIS A 235 8.50 -11.28 25.45
CA HIS A 235 8.51 -10.62 26.75
C HIS A 235 7.14 -10.03 27.16
N CYS A 236 6.16 -10.02 26.25
CA CYS A 236 4.87 -9.37 26.45
C CYS A 236 3.66 -10.28 26.17
N HIS A 237 3.78 -11.61 26.31
CA HIS A 237 2.70 -12.56 25.97
C HIS A 237 1.35 -12.20 26.61
N ALA A 238 1.34 -11.85 27.89
CA ALA A 238 0.11 -11.45 28.59
C ALA A 238 -0.49 -10.14 28.01
N ALA A 239 0.34 -9.23 27.51
CA ALA A 239 -0.14 -7.99 26.88
C ALA A 239 -0.77 -8.26 25.51
N TRP A 240 -0.20 -9.18 24.72
CA TRP A 240 -0.77 -9.62 23.46
C TRP A 240 -2.15 -10.29 23.65
N ILE A 241 -2.26 -11.17 24.66
CA ILE A 241 -3.53 -11.84 24.98
C ILE A 241 -4.58 -10.79 25.40
N ARG A 242 -4.21 -9.85 26.28
CA ARG A 242 -5.11 -8.75 26.69
C ARG A 242 -5.57 -7.90 25.50
N LEU A 243 -4.68 -7.58 24.56
CA LEU A 243 -5.06 -6.86 23.34
C LEU A 243 -6.13 -7.65 22.56
N ALA A 244 -5.90 -8.96 22.32
CA ALA A 244 -6.84 -9.78 21.59
C ALA A 244 -8.21 -9.86 22.29
N ASP A 245 -8.25 -10.00 23.64
CA ASP A 245 -9.48 -10.02 24.42
C ASP A 245 -10.26 -8.71 24.30
N ARG A 246 -9.56 -7.57 24.41
CA ARG A 246 -10.19 -6.26 24.32
C ARG A 246 -10.70 -5.92 22.93
N LEU A 247 -9.94 -6.26 21.87
CA LEU A 247 -10.40 -6.10 20.51
C LEU A 247 -11.59 -7.01 20.21
N GLY A 248 -11.54 -8.26 20.67
CA GLY A 248 -12.64 -9.22 20.54
C GLY A 248 -13.92 -8.76 21.24
N ALA A 249 -13.82 -8.23 22.47
CA ALA A 249 -14.95 -7.67 23.21
C ALA A 249 -15.61 -6.49 22.49
N ASN A 250 -14.85 -5.74 21.70
CA ASN A 250 -15.33 -4.64 20.86
C ASN A 250 -15.68 -5.06 19.41
N GLN A 251 -15.71 -6.37 19.13
CA GLN A 251 -15.97 -6.94 17.81
C GLN A 251 -15.01 -6.47 16.71
N ILE A 252 -13.78 -6.06 17.10
CA ILE A 252 -12.73 -5.63 16.18
C ILE A 252 -11.95 -6.88 15.74
N ARG A 253 -11.86 -7.09 14.44
CA ARG A 253 -11.12 -8.24 13.87
C ARG A 253 -9.62 -7.99 13.96
N LEU A 254 -8.93 -8.82 14.73
CA LEU A 254 -7.48 -8.76 14.86
C LEU A 254 -6.81 -9.61 13.79
N ILE A 255 -5.89 -9.00 13.05
CA ILE A 255 -5.09 -9.63 12.01
C ILE A 255 -3.61 -9.49 12.40
N VAL A 256 -2.84 -10.56 12.24
CA VAL A 256 -1.40 -10.53 12.46
C VAL A 256 -0.66 -11.16 11.31
N GLY A 257 0.51 -10.61 11.02
CA GLY A 257 1.41 -11.12 9.98
C GLY A 257 2.87 -10.82 10.31
N GLY A 258 3.78 -11.32 9.48
CA GLY A 258 5.21 -11.08 9.63
C GLY A 258 5.97 -12.28 10.17
N ARG A 259 7.31 -12.21 10.09
CA ARG A 259 8.22 -13.33 10.43
C ARG A 259 8.19 -13.73 11.90
N GLY A 260 7.84 -12.81 12.78
CA GLY A 260 7.79 -13.01 14.23
C GLY A 260 6.49 -13.67 14.75
N VAL A 261 5.49 -13.88 13.91
CA VAL A 261 4.18 -14.44 14.33
C VAL A 261 4.31 -15.76 15.08
N GLY A 262 5.22 -16.64 14.65
CA GLY A 262 5.48 -17.92 15.31
C GLY A 262 6.01 -17.82 16.76
N SER A 263 6.41 -16.64 17.22
CA SER A 263 6.83 -16.39 18.60
C SER A 263 5.71 -15.91 19.52
N LEU A 264 4.52 -15.63 18.95
CA LEU A 264 3.34 -15.21 19.71
C LEU A 264 2.68 -16.41 20.40
N PRO A 265 2.00 -16.20 21.55
CA PRO A 265 1.33 -17.28 22.25
C PRO A 265 0.21 -17.91 21.41
N ASN A 266 0.07 -19.23 21.47
CA ASN A 266 -1.02 -19.94 20.79
C ASN A 266 -2.40 -19.43 21.21
N GLU A 267 -2.56 -19.06 22.47
CA GLU A 267 -3.79 -18.46 22.99
C GLU A 267 -4.16 -17.15 22.31
N PHE A 268 -3.17 -16.30 22.00
CA PHE A 268 -3.37 -15.10 21.21
C PHE A 268 -3.70 -15.45 19.75
N LEU A 269 -2.94 -16.36 19.13
CA LEU A 269 -3.12 -16.76 17.74
C LEU A 269 -4.50 -17.37 17.47
N SER A 270 -5.10 -18.05 18.47
CA SER A 270 -6.47 -18.59 18.36
C SER A 270 -7.56 -17.50 18.26
N ARG A 271 -7.24 -16.27 18.65
CA ARG A 271 -8.15 -15.10 18.62
C ARG A 271 -7.84 -14.13 17.48
N ALA A 272 -6.78 -14.35 16.73
CA ALA A 272 -6.32 -13.51 15.64
C ALA A 272 -6.37 -14.26 14.29
N ARG A 273 -6.64 -13.53 13.23
CA ARG A 273 -6.42 -14.05 11.87
C ARG A 273 -4.96 -13.89 11.51
N VAL A 274 -4.28 -14.98 11.27
CA VAL A 274 -2.92 -14.96 10.72
C VAL A 274 -3.00 -14.78 9.20
N CYS A 275 -2.32 -13.76 8.69
CA CYS A 275 -2.11 -13.55 7.25
C CYS A 275 -0.61 -13.63 6.95
N GLY A 276 -0.21 -14.62 6.15
CA GLY A 276 1.18 -14.86 5.75
C GLY A 276 1.65 -13.96 4.62
N SER A 277 0.72 -13.22 3.98
CA SER A 277 1.01 -12.37 2.83
C SER A 277 0.06 -11.17 2.76
N MET A 278 0.42 -10.18 1.94
CA MET A 278 -0.46 -9.03 1.64
C MET A 278 -1.67 -9.44 0.79
N ILE A 279 -1.52 -10.45 -0.06
CA ILE A 279 -2.63 -11.03 -0.84
C ILE A 279 -3.67 -11.65 0.09
N GLU A 280 -3.26 -12.40 1.12
CA GLU A 280 -4.17 -12.95 2.12
C GLU A 280 -4.88 -11.84 2.91
N LEU A 281 -4.16 -10.78 3.29
CA LEU A 281 -4.75 -9.61 3.95
C LEU A 281 -5.81 -8.95 3.07
N GLY A 282 -5.51 -8.68 1.82
CA GLY A 282 -6.43 -8.07 0.86
C GLY A 282 -7.69 -8.92 0.64
N SER A 283 -7.52 -10.23 0.44
CA SER A 283 -8.62 -11.17 0.26
C SER A 283 -9.53 -11.24 1.50
N TYR A 284 -8.94 -11.26 2.69
CA TYR A 284 -9.71 -11.26 3.94
C TYR A 284 -10.48 -9.95 4.10
N ALA A 285 -9.83 -8.81 3.86
CA ALA A 285 -10.45 -7.49 3.97
C ALA A 285 -11.64 -7.32 3.01
N ALA A 286 -11.50 -7.78 1.76
CA ALA A 286 -12.58 -7.77 0.76
C ALA A 286 -13.81 -8.54 1.25
N GLY A 287 -13.60 -9.71 1.85
CA GLY A 287 -14.69 -10.52 2.45
C GLY A 287 -15.39 -9.81 3.60
N VAL A 288 -14.64 -9.09 4.43
CA VAL A 288 -15.21 -8.32 5.56
C VAL A 288 -16.07 -7.16 5.05
N VAL A 289 -15.59 -6.40 4.05
CA VAL A 289 -16.34 -5.26 3.48
C VAL A 289 -17.61 -5.74 2.78
N GLY A 290 -17.53 -6.84 2.00
CA GLY A 290 -18.70 -7.43 1.35
C GLY A 290 -19.78 -7.87 2.33
N GLY A 291 -19.39 -8.45 3.48
CA GLY A 291 -20.32 -8.83 4.55
C GLY A 291 -20.95 -7.65 5.29
N VAL A 292 -20.24 -6.51 5.40
CA VAL A 292 -20.79 -5.29 6.03
C VAL A 292 -21.82 -4.62 5.11
N SER A 293 -21.61 -4.64 3.79
CA SER A 293 -22.57 -4.08 2.82
C SER A 293 -23.89 -4.86 2.81
N SER A 294 -23.83 -6.19 2.84
CA SER A 294 -25.04 -7.03 2.83
C SER A 294 -25.85 -7.00 4.14
N ALA A 295 -25.29 -6.52 5.23
CA ALA A 295 -25.97 -6.37 6.52
C ALA A 295 -26.67 -5.00 6.70
N ARG A 296 -26.48 -4.07 5.78
CA ARG A 296 -27.07 -2.73 5.78
C ARG A 296 -28.23 -2.54 4.78
N GLU A 297 -28.43 -3.52 3.90
CA GLU A 297 -29.61 -3.67 3.03
C GLU A 297 -30.70 -4.51 3.71
#